data_365a4ee0b139db9574641a10164fbe90
#
_entry.id   365a4ee0b139db9574641a10164fbe90
#
_cell.length_a   1.000
_cell.length_b   1.000
_cell.length_c   1.000
_cell.angle_alpha   90.00
_cell.angle_beta   90.00
_cell.angle_gamma   90.00
#
_symmetry.space_group_name_H-M   'P 1'
#
loop_
_entity.id
_entity.type
_entity.pdbx_description
1 polymer ?
#
loop_
_entity_poly.entity_id
_entity_poly.type
_entity_poly.pdbx_seq_one_letter_code
_entity_poly.pdbx_strand_id
1 'polypeptide(L)'
;MAEYGEWNSKGATLSDATAHKEYGVGRDFIVGGIKSGKLEYREGAIWGNPYLRILRSQLERYITEQLGSNYLASRKSQTELRKVNKEISDTKKKLAELEARKAEIEKSGAL
;
A
#
# COMPACT_ATOMS: atom_id res chain seq x y z
N MET A 1 -18.92 -2.45 15.59
CA MET A 1 -17.80 -3.23 16.13
C MET A 1 -17.40 -4.31 15.14
N ALA A 2 -16.09 -4.49 14.93
CA ALA A 2 -15.60 -5.51 13.99
C ALA A 2 -15.82 -6.91 14.55
N GLU A 3 -16.02 -7.87 13.64
CA GLU A 3 -16.12 -9.27 14.01
C GLU A 3 -14.77 -9.78 14.54
N TYR A 4 -14.83 -10.74 15.45
CA TYR A 4 -13.66 -11.28 16.13
C TYR A 4 -12.57 -11.74 15.15
N GLY A 5 -12.94 -12.39 14.05
CA GLY A 5 -11.98 -12.91 13.06
C GLY A 5 -11.37 -11.89 12.13
N GLU A 6 -11.93 -10.69 12.03
CA GLU A 6 -11.46 -9.69 11.07
C GLU A 6 -10.03 -9.23 11.34
N TRP A 7 -9.67 -9.09 12.62
CA TRP A 7 -8.31 -8.70 13.00
C TRP A 7 -7.25 -9.71 12.59
N ASN A 8 -7.63 -10.95 12.42
CA ASN A 8 -6.73 -12.04 12.06
C ASN A 8 -6.74 -12.37 10.57
N SER A 9 -7.62 -11.74 9.80
CA SER A 9 -7.69 -11.99 8.36
C SER A 9 -6.51 -11.33 7.66
N LYS A 10 -5.90 -12.04 6.72
CA LYS A 10 -4.76 -11.53 5.97
C LYS A 10 -5.16 -10.30 5.16
N GLY A 11 -4.40 -9.22 5.31
CA GLY A 11 -4.66 -7.98 4.60
C GLY A 11 -5.79 -7.12 5.16
N ALA A 12 -6.46 -7.57 6.23
CA ALA A 12 -7.57 -6.84 6.83
C ALA A 12 -7.13 -5.68 7.73
N THR A 13 -5.89 -5.70 8.18
CA THR A 13 -5.34 -4.65 9.05
C THR A 13 -4.16 -3.95 8.40
N LEU A 14 -3.90 -2.73 8.84
CA LEU A 14 -2.74 -1.98 8.38
C LEU A 14 -2.29 -1.02 9.49
N SER A 15 -1.02 -0.63 9.45
CA SER A 15 -0.48 0.36 10.36
C SER A 15 -0.82 1.77 9.89
N ASP A 16 -0.66 2.75 10.76
CA ASP A 16 -0.82 4.15 10.41
C ASP A 16 0.17 4.57 9.32
N ALA A 17 1.39 4.06 9.33
CA ALA A 17 2.37 4.33 8.28
C ALA A 17 1.92 3.77 6.92
N THR A 18 1.41 2.54 6.90
CA THR A 18 0.90 1.92 5.67
C THR A 18 -0.34 2.65 5.17
N ALA A 19 -1.22 3.11 6.08
CA ALA A 19 -2.39 3.88 5.72
C ALA A 19 -2.01 5.19 5.03
N HIS A 20 -0.96 5.86 5.53
CA HIS A 20 -0.45 7.06 4.88
C HIS A 20 0.05 6.77 3.46
N LYS A 21 0.81 5.69 3.32
CA LYS A 21 1.37 5.30 2.03
C LYS A 21 0.30 4.90 1.01
N GLU A 22 -0.67 4.09 1.43
CA GLU A 22 -1.69 3.57 0.51
C GLU A 22 -2.82 4.55 0.24
N TYR A 23 -3.28 5.27 1.27
CA TYR A 23 -4.46 6.11 1.17
C TYR A 23 -4.17 7.61 1.24
N GLY A 24 -2.94 7.97 1.60
CA GLY A 24 -2.57 9.39 1.70
C GLY A 24 -3.12 10.10 2.92
N VAL A 25 -3.62 9.36 3.92
CA VAL A 25 -4.19 9.95 5.13
C VAL A 25 -3.15 9.98 6.24
N GLY A 26 -3.09 11.08 6.98
CA GLY A 26 -2.13 11.26 8.05
C GLY A 26 -2.58 10.64 9.36
N ARG A 27 -1.65 10.61 10.32
CA ARG A 27 -1.95 10.09 11.65
C ARG A 27 -3.07 10.86 12.33
N ASP A 28 -3.12 12.18 12.14
CA ASP A 28 -4.18 13.03 12.72
C ASP A 28 -5.57 12.63 12.23
N PHE A 29 -5.69 12.27 10.97
CA PHE A 29 -6.93 11.78 10.39
C PHE A 29 -7.36 10.48 11.07
N ILE A 30 -6.43 9.56 11.26
CA ILE A 30 -6.67 8.27 11.90
C ILE A 30 -7.07 8.47 13.37
N VAL A 31 -6.33 9.30 14.09
CA VAL A 31 -6.64 9.60 15.49
C VAL A 31 -8.02 10.24 15.61
N GLY A 32 -8.39 11.13 14.69
CA GLY A 32 -9.72 11.71 14.64
C GLY A 32 -10.81 10.68 14.47
N GLY A 33 -10.58 9.68 13.61
CA GLY A 33 -11.51 8.57 13.42
C GLY A 33 -11.65 7.68 14.66
N ILE A 34 -10.55 7.45 15.36
CA ILE A 34 -10.56 6.70 16.62
C ILE A 34 -11.36 7.45 17.69
N LYS A 35 -11.08 8.75 17.84
CA LYS A 35 -11.76 9.58 18.83
C LYS A 35 -13.26 9.70 18.57
N SER A 36 -13.67 9.71 17.30
CA SER A 36 -15.08 9.79 16.93
C SER A 36 -15.81 8.45 16.97
N GLY A 37 -15.08 7.36 17.29
CA GLY A 37 -15.67 6.01 17.36
C GLY A 37 -15.84 5.33 16.01
N LYS A 38 -15.30 5.89 14.95
CA LYS A 38 -15.40 5.32 13.60
C LYS A 38 -14.35 4.27 13.30
N LEU A 39 -13.21 4.33 13.98
CA LEU A 39 -12.11 3.40 13.80
C LEU A 39 -11.80 2.68 15.11
N GLU A 40 -11.70 1.36 15.04
CA GLU A 40 -11.15 0.55 16.12
C GLU A 40 -9.65 0.47 15.91
N TYR A 41 -8.88 0.35 16.98
CA TYR A 41 -7.44 0.30 16.88
C TYR A 41 -6.85 -0.70 17.87
N ARG A 42 -5.65 -1.15 17.55
CA ARG A 42 -4.79 -1.90 18.46
C ARG A 42 -3.41 -1.28 18.39
N GLU A 43 -2.71 -1.29 19.51
CA GLU A 43 -1.35 -0.82 19.56
C GLU A 43 -0.41 -1.97 19.31
N GLY A 44 0.66 -1.70 18.56
CA GLY A 44 1.76 -2.64 18.35
C GLY A 44 3.08 -1.92 18.48
N ALA A 45 4.17 -2.69 18.44
CA ALA A 45 5.50 -2.12 18.48
C ALA A 45 6.44 -2.92 17.58
N ILE A 46 7.28 -2.21 16.82
CA ILE A 46 8.32 -2.80 16.00
C ILE A 46 9.63 -2.19 16.48
N TRP A 47 10.52 -3.05 16.99
CA TRP A 47 11.81 -2.61 17.52
C TRP A 47 11.68 -1.52 18.59
N GLY A 48 10.64 -1.63 19.45
CA GLY A 48 10.37 -0.65 20.49
C GLY A 48 9.66 0.61 20.04
N ASN A 49 9.40 0.77 18.76
CA ASN A 49 8.67 1.93 18.22
C ASN A 49 7.18 1.61 18.14
N PRO A 50 6.32 2.37 18.85
CA PRO A 50 4.89 2.10 18.84
C PRO A 50 4.26 2.48 17.50
N TYR A 51 3.26 1.73 17.10
CA TYR A 51 2.44 2.05 15.93
C TYR A 51 0.99 1.67 16.20
N LEU A 52 0.08 2.27 15.43
CA LEU A 52 -1.35 1.95 15.52
C LEU A 52 -1.71 0.96 14.42
N ARG A 53 -2.48 -0.07 14.77
CA ARG A 53 -3.08 -0.99 13.81
C ARG A 53 -4.57 -0.70 13.75
N ILE A 54 -5.09 -0.60 12.55
CA ILE A 54 -6.50 -0.32 12.31
C ILE A 54 -7.03 -1.30 11.27
N LEU A 55 -8.34 -1.40 11.17
CA LEU A 55 -9.00 -2.25 10.19
C LEU A 55 -9.18 -1.50 8.87
N ARG A 56 -8.76 -2.13 7.79
CA ARG A 56 -8.85 -1.55 6.45
C ARG A 56 -10.28 -1.21 6.08
N SER A 57 -11.23 -2.10 6.38
CA SER A 57 -12.64 -1.89 6.06
C SER A 57 -13.20 -0.63 6.73
N GLN A 58 -12.86 -0.44 8.01
CA GLN A 58 -13.30 0.73 8.75
C GLN A 58 -12.63 2.00 8.24
N LEU A 59 -11.35 1.92 7.92
CA LEU A 59 -10.63 3.07 7.37
C LEU A 59 -11.23 3.51 6.03
N GLU A 60 -11.49 2.57 5.12
CA GLU A 60 -12.10 2.90 3.83
C GLU A 60 -13.48 3.52 3.99
N ARG A 61 -14.26 3.01 4.92
CA ARG A 61 -15.58 3.59 5.23
C ARG A 61 -15.44 5.01 5.76
N TYR A 62 -14.53 5.23 6.69
CA TYR A 62 -14.29 6.54 7.27
C TYR A 62 -13.78 7.54 6.22
N ILE A 63 -12.86 7.12 5.35
CA ILE A 63 -12.38 7.94 4.25
C ILE A 63 -13.53 8.33 3.33
N THR A 64 -14.41 7.38 3.00
CA THR A 64 -15.58 7.65 2.15
C THR A 64 -16.50 8.68 2.80
N GLU A 65 -16.73 8.58 4.11
CA GLU A 65 -17.56 9.53 4.84
C GLU A 65 -16.96 10.94 4.86
N GLN A 66 -15.65 11.05 5.02
CA GLN A 66 -14.99 12.34 5.21
C GLN A 66 -14.50 12.98 3.90
N LEU A 67 -14.04 12.17 2.96
CA LEU A 67 -13.37 12.65 1.74
C LEU A 67 -14.14 12.30 0.46
N GLY A 68 -15.17 11.48 0.57
CA GLY A 68 -16.00 11.07 -0.58
C GLY A 68 -15.51 9.79 -1.24
N SER A 69 -16.41 9.13 -1.95
CA SER A 69 -16.13 7.84 -2.62
C SER A 69 -15.11 8.00 -3.75
N ASN A 70 -15.08 9.17 -4.41
CA ASN A 70 -14.14 9.43 -5.51
C ASN A 70 -12.69 9.45 -5.04
N TYR A 71 -12.45 9.81 -3.79
CA TYR A 71 -11.11 9.83 -3.23
C TYR A 71 -10.48 8.43 -3.23
N LEU A 72 -11.22 7.43 -2.76
CA LEU A 72 -10.73 6.04 -2.74
C LEU A 72 -10.46 5.52 -4.15
N ALA A 73 -11.38 5.75 -5.08
CA ALA A 73 -11.21 5.31 -6.45
C ALA A 73 -9.97 5.93 -7.08
N SER A 74 -9.76 7.23 -6.85
CA SER A 74 -8.58 7.94 -7.35
C SER A 74 -7.28 7.38 -6.76
N ARG A 75 -7.25 7.13 -5.45
CA ARG A 75 -6.07 6.58 -4.79
C ARG A 75 -5.74 5.18 -5.28
N LYS A 76 -6.75 4.34 -5.47
CA LYS A 76 -6.56 2.98 -6.00
C LYS A 76 -5.98 3.02 -7.41
N SER A 77 -6.50 3.91 -8.27
CA SER A 77 -5.97 4.10 -9.62
C SER A 77 -4.52 4.58 -9.61
N GLN A 78 -4.18 5.51 -8.75
CA GLN A 78 -2.80 6.01 -8.63
C GLN A 78 -1.85 4.92 -8.16
N THR A 79 -2.27 4.10 -7.21
CA THR A 79 -1.48 2.99 -6.70
C THR A 79 -1.23 1.96 -7.80
N GLU A 80 -2.27 1.59 -8.52
CA GLU A 80 -2.19 0.66 -9.65
C GLU A 80 -1.24 1.18 -10.73
N LEU A 81 -1.38 2.46 -11.08
CA LEU A 81 -0.52 3.08 -12.08
C LEU A 81 0.95 3.05 -11.67
N ARG A 82 1.24 3.32 -10.40
CA ARG A 82 2.62 3.26 -9.90
C ARG A 82 3.19 1.85 -9.99
N LYS A 83 2.39 0.83 -9.68
CA LYS A 83 2.82 -0.56 -9.80
C LYS A 83 3.13 -0.93 -11.24
N VAL A 84 2.24 -0.57 -12.17
CA VAL A 84 2.43 -0.84 -13.59
C VAL A 84 3.67 -0.13 -14.13
N ASN A 85 3.85 1.15 -13.77
CA ASN A 85 5.02 1.90 -14.20
C ASN A 85 6.32 1.29 -13.69
N LYS A 86 6.32 0.79 -12.46
CA LYS A 86 7.48 0.09 -11.91
C LYS A 86 7.78 -1.19 -12.68
N GLU A 87 6.76 -1.97 -13.00
CA GLU A 87 6.93 -3.19 -13.80
C GLU A 87 7.49 -2.88 -15.18
N ILE A 88 7.01 -1.83 -15.81
CA ILE A 88 7.53 -1.38 -17.11
C ILE A 88 9.01 -1.03 -16.99
N SER A 89 9.38 -0.27 -15.98
CA SER A 89 10.78 0.13 -15.77
C SER A 89 11.67 -1.09 -15.54
N ASP A 90 11.24 -2.02 -14.69
CA ASP A 90 12.00 -3.23 -14.41
C ASP A 90 12.14 -4.12 -15.64
N THR A 91 11.10 -4.23 -16.45
CA THR A 91 11.11 -4.99 -17.68
C THR A 91 12.06 -4.39 -18.71
N LYS A 92 12.09 -3.06 -18.83
CA LYS A 92 13.02 -2.37 -19.71
C LYS A 92 14.47 -2.60 -19.31
N LYS A 93 14.77 -2.60 -18.02
CA LYS A 93 16.10 -2.90 -17.52
C LYS A 93 16.50 -4.32 -17.85
N LYS A 94 15.60 -5.27 -17.65
CA LYS A 94 15.86 -6.67 -17.95
C LYS A 94 16.08 -6.88 -19.43
N LEU A 95 15.30 -6.22 -20.28
CA LEU A 95 15.48 -6.27 -21.73
C LEU A 95 16.86 -5.75 -22.13
N ALA A 96 17.27 -4.62 -21.58
CA ALA A 96 18.58 -4.03 -21.86
C ALA A 96 19.72 -4.98 -21.46
N GLU A 97 19.60 -5.64 -20.32
CA GLU A 97 20.58 -6.62 -19.85
C GLU A 97 20.68 -7.81 -20.79
N LEU A 98 19.55 -8.32 -21.26
CA LEU A 98 19.51 -9.45 -22.18
C LEU A 98 20.09 -9.08 -23.56
N GLU A 99 19.79 -7.88 -24.05
CA GLU A 99 20.32 -7.38 -25.31
C GLU A 99 21.84 -7.22 -25.24
N ALA A 100 22.34 -6.70 -24.10
CA ALA A 100 23.78 -6.58 -23.89
C ALA A 100 24.45 -7.95 -23.88
N ARG A 101 23.84 -8.92 -23.24
CA ARG A 101 24.32 -10.29 -23.18
C ARG A 101 24.35 -10.95 -24.56
N LYS A 102 23.28 -10.73 -25.33
CA LYS A 102 23.19 -11.22 -26.69
C LYS A 102 24.33 -10.65 -27.55
N ALA A 103 24.53 -9.33 -27.49
CA ALA A 103 25.58 -8.66 -28.24
C ALA A 103 26.98 -9.19 -27.88
N GLU A 104 27.21 -9.47 -26.60
CA GLU A 104 28.47 -10.03 -26.13
C GLU A 104 28.71 -11.42 -26.66
N ILE A 105 27.69 -12.28 -26.68
CA ILE A 105 27.78 -13.62 -27.23
C ILE A 105 28.07 -13.57 -28.74
N GLU A 106 27.38 -12.72 -29.48
CA GLU A 106 27.60 -12.55 -30.91
C GLU A 106 29.03 -12.05 -31.19
N LYS A 107 29.50 -11.12 -30.36
CA LYS A 107 30.85 -10.54 -30.51
C LYS A 107 31.94 -11.57 -30.21
N SER A 108 31.69 -12.54 -29.34
CA SER A 108 32.69 -13.57 -28.99
C SER A 108 32.87 -14.59 -30.09
N GLY A 109 32.18 -14.47 -31.21
CA GLY A 109 32.34 -15.35 -32.34
C GLY A 109 31.71 -16.72 -32.23
N ALA A 110 30.75 -16.85 -31.30
CA ALA A 110 30.05 -18.11 -31.08
C ALA A 110 29.09 -18.45 -32.24
N LEU A 111 28.84 -17.49 -33.11
CA LEU A 111 27.96 -17.68 -34.27
C LEU A 111 28.71 -17.51 -35.55
#